data_0831f5e067a75f3e60a9fe99258a06f7
#
_entry.id   0831f5e067a75f3e60a9fe99258a06f7
#
_cell.length_a   1.000
_cell.length_b   1.000
_cell.length_c   1.000
_cell.angle_alpha   90.00
_cell.angle_beta   90.00
_cell.angle_gamma   90.00
#
_symmetry.space_group_name_H-M   'P 1'
#
loop_
_entity.id
_entity.type
_entity.pdbx_description
1 polymer ?
#
loop_
_entity_poly.entity_id
_entity_poly.type
_entity_poly.pdbx_seq_one_letter_code
_entity_poly.pdbx_strand_id
1 'polypeptide(L)'
;MIEEQDGWTKIEAYNDRDELEQGWVKSSRIRTVTPNQTYGIIVDKMTQRLYLYKEGRLLTTLLCSTGTTSGGNSAINETASGEFLLCSWTGGFWSGNLYCDQAIRFNGGDLMHMVPAIYSGGQDENGNPVGTANYDICESALGRRASHGCVRVQRKDNADGYSHTWLWNNLRGQKDIKIIIWDDDGRKLRETDPATPMYYNKDGGKKYHTTARCASVKSRYLPLSAITYGDLSSYPYNQLSPCTTCGAPERPEVVAAWNSVIDEAYDELGLTP
;
A
#
# COMPACT_ATOMS: atom_id res chain seq x y z
N MET A 1 -6.90 -23.97 11.68
CA MET A 1 -7.04 -25.45 11.75
C MET A 1 -8.29 -25.72 12.55
N ILE A 2 -9.24 -26.47 11.99
CA ILE A 2 -10.56 -26.71 12.60
C ILE A 2 -10.64 -28.16 13.11
N GLU A 3 -10.23 -29.12 12.31
CA GLU A 3 -10.34 -30.55 12.57
C GLU A 3 -9.21 -31.32 11.88
N GLU A 4 -8.78 -32.44 12.42
CA GLU A 4 -7.75 -33.30 11.81
C GLU A 4 -8.24 -34.74 11.80
N GLN A 5 -8.23 -35.40 10.62
CA GLN A 5 -8.65 -36.77 10.43
C GLN A 5 -7.86 -37.44 9.30
N ASP A 6 -7.35 -38.65 9.55
CA ASP A 6 -6.74 -39.54 8.55
C ASP A 6 -5.66 -38.89 7.66
N GLY A 7 -4.85 -38.00 8.24
CA GLY A 7 -3.79 -37.28 7.53
C GLY A 7 -4.31 -36.08 6.71
N TRP A 8 -5.55 -35.69 6.93
CA TRP A 8 -6.14 -34.48 6.39
C TRP A 8 -6.50 -33.51 7.51
N THR A 9 -6.34 -32.23 7.24
CA THR A 9 -6.71 -31.16 8.16
C THR A 9 -7.76 -30.27 7.52
N LYS A 10 -8.87 -30.06 8.23
CA LYS A 10 -9.86 -29.05 7.85
C LYS A 10 -9.37 -27.69 8.22
N ILE A 11 -9.32 -26.82 7.23
CA ILE A 11 -8.89 -25.44 7.38
C ILE A 11 -10.01 -24.49 6.95
N GLU A 12 -9.90 -23.26 7.40
CA GLU A 12 -10.64 -22.12 6.89
C GLU A 12 -9.63 -21.19 6.22
N ALA A 13 -9.91 -20.76 5.00
CA ALA A 13 -9.03 -19.91 4.22
C ALA A 13 -9.86 -19.09 3.22
N TYR A 14 -9.33 -17.95 2.84
CA TYR A 14 -9.90 -17.19 1.74
C TYR A 14 -9.53 -17.81 0.39
N ASN A 15 -10.51 -17.88 -0.50
CA ASN A 15 -10.31 -18.32 -1.89
C ASN A 15 -9.78 -17.15 -2.75
N ASP A 16 -9.65 -17.38 -4.06
CA ASP A 16 -9.20 -16.38 -5.05
C ASP A 16 -10.20 -15.25 -5.32
N ARG A 17 -11.36 -15.27 -4.67
CA ARG A 17 -12.41 -14.24 -4.72
C ARG A 17 -12.61 -13.53 -3.39
N ASP A 18 -11.66 -13.68 -2.46
CA ASP A 18 -11.76 -13.19 -1.08
C ASP A 18 -12.97 -13.69 -0.28
N GLU A 19 -13.55 -14.85 -0.69
CA GLU A 19 -14.61 -15.52 0.04
C GLU A 19 -14.01 -16.51 1.04
N LEU A 20 -14.49 -16.47 2.27
CA LEU A 20 -14.04 -17.39 3.33
C LEU A 20 -14.65 -18.78 3.12
N GLU A 21 -13.81 -19.76 2.85
CA GLU A 21 -14.21 -21.14 2.60
C GLU A 21 -13.57 -22.12 3.59
N GLN A 22 -14.28 -23.23 3.85
CA GLN A 22 -13.72 -24.34 4.60
C GLN A 22 -13.44 -25.51 3.67
N GLY A 23 -12.29 -26.12 3.83
CA GLY A 23 -11.87 -27.26 3.01
C GLY A 23 -10.87 -28.16 3.72
N TRP A 24 -10.67 -29.35 3.14
CA TRP A 24 -9.70 -30.32 3.63
C TRP A 24 -8.42 -30.27 2.81
N VAL A 25 -7.29 -30.12 3.49
CA VAL A 25 -5.94 -30.18 2.90
C VAL A 25 -5.14 -31.30 3.55
N LYS A 26 -4.20 -31.88 2.81
CA LYS A 26 -3.29 -32.89 3.41
C LYS A 26 -2.51 -32.26 4.55
N SER A 27 -2.54 -32.86 5.75
CA SER A 27 -1.83 -32.33 6.94
C SER A 27 -0.34 -32.12 6.68
N SER A 28 0.28 -32.93 5.80
CA SER A 28 1.68 -32.78 5.40
C SER A 28 1.97 -31.50 4.59
N ARG A 29 0.96 -30.79 4.14
CA ARG A 29 1.10 -29.53 3.36
C ARG A 29 0.95 -28.27 4.20
N ILE A 30 0.58 -28.41 5.46
CA ILE A 30 0.43 -27.30 6.39
C ILE A 30 1.32 -27.50 7.61
N ARG A 31 1.59 -26.43 8.28
CA ARG A 31 2.31 -26.44 9.57
C ARG A 31 1.79 -25.31 10.46
N THR A 32 1.81 -25.54 11.76
CA THR A 32 1.64 -24.46 12.72
C THR A 32 2.90 -23.61 12.76
N VAL A 33 2.74 -22.31 12.73
CA VAL A 33 3.85 -21.35 12.75
C VAL A 33 3.67 -20.41 13.91
N THR A 34 4.74 -20.15 14.64
CA THR A 34 4.83 -19.01 15.55
C THR A 34 5.39 -17.83 14.75
N PRO A 35 4.60 -16.76 14.52
CA PRO A 35 5.09 -15.59 13.80
C PRO A 35 6.33 -14.98 14.47
N ASN A 36 7.17 -14.34 13.66
CA ASN A 36 8.35 -13.61 14.12
C ASN A 36 7.97 -12.61 15.24
N GLN A 37 8.70 -12.67 16.35
CA GLN A 37 8.41 -11.83 17.51
C GLN A 37 9.12 -10.46 17.44
N THR A 38 10.06 -10.30 16.53
CA THR A 38 10.82 -9.06 16.36
C THR A 38 10.17 -8.12 15.35
N TYR A 39 9.78 -8.65 14.17
CA TYR A 39 9.26 -7.83 13.08
C TYR A 39 7.86 -8.25 12.64
N GLY A 40 7.04 -7.26 12.30
CA GLY A 40 5.74 -7.42 11.67
C GLY A 40 5.45 -6.26 10.72
N ILE A 41 4.63 -6.51 9.72
CA ILE A 41 4.27 -5.52 8.70
C ILE A 41 2.75 -5.41 8.62
N ILE A 42 2.24 -4.19 8.50
CA ILE A 42 0.85 -3.92 8.11
C ILE A 42 0.88 -3.07 6.85
N VAL A 43 0.17 -3.49 5.83
CA VAL A 43 -0.11 -2.70 4.63
C VAL A 43 -1.57 -2.27 4.67
N ASP A 44 -1.83 -0.98 4.75
CA ASP A 44 -3.17 -0.42 4.80
C ASP A 44 -3.61 0.00 3.40
N LYS A 45 -4.58 -0.71 2.82
CA LYS A 45 -5.14 -0.45 1.49
C LYS A 45 -5.85 0.90 1.40
N MET A 46 -6.44 1.39 2.50
CA MET A 46 -7.13 2.69 2.53
C MET A 46 -6.15 3.86 2.47
N THR A 47 -5.09 3.83 3.27
CA THR A 47 -4.13 4.94 3.36
C THR A 47 -2.94 4.80 2.43
N GLN A 48 -2.78 3.63 1.78
CA GLN A 48 -1.65 3.28 0.92
C GLN A 48 -0.32 3.47 1.64
N ARG A 49 -0.25 2.91 2.85
CA ARG A 49 0.91 2.95 3.74
C ARG A 49 1.30 1.54 4.18
N LEU A 50 2.59 1.35 4.29
CA LEU A 50 3.21 0.20 4.93
C LEU A 50 3.76 0.64 6.28
N TYR A 51 3.30 -0.02 7.33
CA TYR A 51 3.75 0.18 8.71
C TYR A 51 4.66 -0.98 9.09
N LEU A 52 5.92 -0.67 9.39
CA LEU A 52 6.88 -1.65 9.91
C LEU A 52 6.92 -1.56 11.42
N TYR A 53 6.69 -2.68 12.07
CA TYR A 53 6.79 -2.80 13.52
C TYR A 53 8.04 -3.57 13.92
N LYS A 54 8.65 -3.17 15.03
CA LYS A 54 9.70 -3.92 15.71
C LYS A 54 9.30 -4.07 17.19
N GLU A 55 9.28 -5.32 17.68
CA GLU A 55 8.95 -5.65 19.08
C GLU A 55 7.65 -4.99 19.54
N GLY A 56 6.61 -5.02 18.71
CA GLY A 56 5.30 -4.46 18.99
C GLY A 56 5.19 -2.94 18.87
N ARG A 57 6.28 -2.24 18.52
CA ARG A 57 6.28 -0.78 18.35
C ARG A 57 6.43 -0.39 16.90
N LEU A 58 5.71 0.63 16.49
CA LEU A 58 5.87 1.21 15.14
C LEU A 58 7.29 1.74 14.98
N LEU A 59 8.03 1.15 14.05
CA LEU A 59 9.40 1.56 13.73
C LEU A 59 9.42 2.66 12.67
N THR A 60 8.63 2.47 11.60
CA THR A 60 8.54 3.47 10.52
C THR A 60 7.28 3.26 9.68
N THR A 61 6.93 4.28 8.89
CA THR A 61 5.87 4.25 7.90
C THR A 61 6.44 4.58 6.53
N LEU A 62 6.13 3.73 5.54
CA LEU A 62 6.57 3.88 4.15
C LEU A 62 5.38 4.12 3.23
N LEU A 63 5.59 4.90 2.17
CA LEU A 63 4.64 4.98 1.07
C LEU A 63 4.59 3.65 0.33
N CYS A 64 3.38 3.18 0.03
CA CYS A 64 3.21 2.04 -0.86
C CYS A 64 2.11 2.29 -1.91
N SER A 65 1.94 1.34 -2.80
CA SER A 65 0.83 1.27 -3.75
C SER A 65 0.39 -0.17 -3.87
N THR A 66 -0.88 -0.43 -3.62
CA THR A 66 -1.51 -1.74 -3.77
C THR A 66 -2.21 -1.87 -5.12
N GLY A 67 -2.85 -2.99 -5.34
CA GLY A 67 -3.59 -3.31 -6.55
C GLY A 67 -4.81 -2.41 -6.80
N THR A 68 -5.15 -2.24 -8.09
CA THR A 68 -6.29 -1.43 -8.50
C THR A 68 -7.60 -2.21 -8.34
N THR A 69 -8.66 -1.51 -7.92
CA THR A 69 -10.04 -2.04 -7.85
C THR A 69 -10.91 -1.57 -9.00
N SER A 70 -10.34 -0.84 -9.98
CA SER A 70 -11.07 -0.28 -11.12
C SER A 70 -10.63 -0.94 -12.43
N GLY A 71 -11.58 -1.09 -13.36
CA GLY A 71 -11.35 -1.66 -14.68
C GLY A 71 -11.84 -3.11 -14.82
N GLY A 72 -11.80 -3.64 -16.04
CA GLY A 72 -12.34 -4.97 -16.37
C GLY A 72 -11.68 -6.17 -15.67
N ASN A 73 -10.55 -5.96 -14.99
CA ASN A 73 -9.79 -6.98 -14.26
C ASN A 73 -9.61 -6.61 -12.78
N SER A 74 -10.52 -5.80 -12.22
CA SER A 74 -10.42 -5.30 -10.84
C SER A 74 -10.25 -6.42 -9.81
N ALA A 75 -11.05 -7.47 -9.90
CA ALA A 75 -10.96 -8.62 -8.99
C ALA A 75 -9.62 -9.39 -9.04
N ILE A 76 -8.94 -9.37 -10.21
CA ILE A 76 -7.63 -10.03 -10.38
C ILE A 76 -6.48 -9.11 -9.93
N ASN A 77 -6.68 -7.80 -10.07
CA ASN A 77 -5.65 -6.81 -9.79
C ASN A 77 -5.66 -6.30 -8.35
N GLU A 78 -6.67 -6.62 -7.59
CA GLU A 78 -6.71 -6.22 -6.19
C GLU A 78 -5.67 -7.00 -5.37
N THR A 79 -5.00 -6.31 -4.44
CA THR A 79 -4.13 -6.98 -3.47
C THR A 79 -5.00 -7.73 -2.46
N ALA A 80 -4.81 -9.03 -2.37
CA ALA A 80 -5.56 -9.88 -1.44
C ALA A 80 -5.39 -9.39 0.01
N SER A 81 -6.52 -9.21 0.70
CA SER A 81 -6.56 -8.82 2.12
C SER A 81 -6.39 -10.04 3.01
N GLY A 82 -5.91 -9.84 4.23
CA GLY A 82 -5.75 -10.90 5.21
C GLY A 82 -4.39 -10.95 5.88
N GLU A 83 -4.11 -12.07 6.52
CA GLU A 83 -2.89 -12.31 7.28
C GLU A 83 -2.01 -13.34 6.57
N PHE A 84 -0.79 -12.95 6.24
CA PHE A 84 0.17 -13.77 5.52
C PHE A 84 1.51 -13.81 6.23
N LEU A 85 2.42 -14.64 5.72
CA LEU A 85 3.83 -14.65 6.10
C LEU A 85 4.69 -14.27 4.90
N LEU A 86 5.79 -13.58 5.12
CA LEU A 86 6.80 -13.43 4.09
C LEU A 86 7.42 -14.82 3.80
N CYS A 87 7.20 -15.31 2.56
CA CYS A 87 7.50 -16.70 2.21
C CYS A 87 8.88 -16.86 1.55
N SER A 88 9.18 -16.02 0.55
CA SER A 88 10.41 -16.16 -0.23
C SER A 88 10.93 -14.82 -0.74
N TRP A 89 12.25 -14.74 -0.86
CA TRP A 89 13.00 -13.58 -1.36
C TRP A 89 13.33 -13.84 -2.83
N THR A 90 12.46 -13.42 -3.70
CA THR A 90 12.46 -13.81 -5.13
C THR A 90 13.52 -13.05 -5.93
N GLY A 91 13.86 -11.83 -5.53
CA GLY A 91 14.77 -10.95 -6.31
C GLY A 91 14.01 -10.15 -7.36
N GLY A 92 14.63 -9.92 -8.51
CA GLY A 92 14.03 -9.14 -9.60
C GLY A 92 13.17 -9.98 -10.54
N PHE A 93 12.13 -9.35 -11.11
CA PHE A 93 11.31 -9.94 -12.16
C PHE A 93 10.70 -8.87 -13.07
N TRP A 94 10.26 -9.27 -14.27
CA TRP A 94 9.58 -8.41 -15.20
C TRP A 94 8.06 -8.58 -15.12
N SER A 95 7.35 -7.45 -15.11
CA SER A 95 5.90 -7.35 -15.25
C SER A 95 5.60 -6.43 -16.42
N GLY A 96 5.37 -7.01 -17.60
CA GLY A 96 5.35 -6.27 -18.85
C GLY A 96 6.67 -5.56 -19.12
N ASN A 97 6.65 -4.24 -19.24
CA ASN A 97 7.85 -3.40 -19.44
C ASN A 97 8.44 -2.85 -18.13
N LEU A 98 7.92 -3.26 -16.99
CA LEU A 98 8.35 -2.83 -15.67
C LEU A 98 9.28 -3.88 -15.04
N TYR A 99 10.45 -3.47 -14.59
CA TYR A 99 11.33 -4.30 -13.77
C TYR A 99 11.03 -4.04 -12.29
N CYS A 100 10.62 -5.09 -11.59
CA CYS A 100 10.27 -5.11 -10.18
C CYS A 100 11.43 -5.75 -9.42
N ASP A 101 12.18 -4.97 -8.66
CA ASP A 101 13.36 -5.44 -7.94
C ASP A 101 13.07 -5.73 -6.46
N GLN A 102 13.93 -6.56 -5.85
CA GLN A 102 13.89 -6.89 -4.43
C GLN A 102 12.53 -7.46 -3.99
N ALA A 103 11.96 -8.34 -4.80
CA ALA A 103 10.62 -8.88 -4.58
C ALA A 103 10.61 -9.94 -3.47
N ILE A 104 9.66 -9.78 -2.55
CA ILE A 104 9.39 -10.65 -1.40
C ILE A 104 7.97 -11.17 -1.54
N ARG A 105 7.80 -12.48 -1.65
CA ARG A 105 6.48 -13.12 -1.78
C ARG A 105 5.79 -13.22 -0.44
N PHE A 106 4.50 -12.88 -0.40
CA PHE A 106 3.66 -13.07 0.79
C PHE A 106 2.39 -13.88 0.49
N ASN A 107 1.86 -13.83 -0.73
CA ASN A 107 0.69 -14.60 -1.14
C ASN A 107 0.86 -15.07 -2.58
N GLY A 108 0.46 -16.25 -2.96
CA GLY A 108 0.36 -16.80 -4.31
C GLY A 108 1.20 -16.08 -5.37
N GLY A 109 0.55 -15.24 -6.17
CA GLY A 109 1.15 -14.33 -7.15
C GLY A 109 1.58 -12.97 -6.61
N ASP A 110 1.18 -12.60 -5.39
CA ASP A 110 1.41 -11.27 -4.84
C ASP A 110 2.77 -11.16 -4.15
N LEU A 111 3.50 -10.13 -4.54
CA LEU A 111 4.81 -9.81 -3.99
C LEU A 111 4.84 -8.37 -3.49
N MET A 112 5.58 -8.16 -2.41
CA MET A 112 6.02 -6.83 -2.00
C MET A 112 7.37 -6.55 -2.65
N HIS A 113 7.50 -5.44 -3.38
CA HIS A 113 8.74 -5.12 -4.09
C HIS A 113 9.00 -3.61 -4.14
N MET A 114 10.24 -3.24 -4.42
CA MET A 114 10.58 -1.84 -4.66
C MET A 114 9.73 -1.27 -5.79
N VAL A 115 9.40 0.02 -5.72
CA VAL A 115 8.72 0.71 -6.84
C VAL A 115 9.43 0.36 -8.17
N PRO A 116 8.70 -0.09 -9.20
CA PRO A 116 9.33 -0.61 -10.41
C PRO A 116 9.90 0.49 -11.29
N ALA A 117 10.80 0.10 -12.19
CA ALA A 117 11.42 0.97 -13.19
C ALA A 117 11.15 0.50 -14.61
N ILE A 118 11.17 1.45 -15.55
CA ILE A 118 11.33 1.19 -16.98
C ILE A 118 12.81 1.37 -17.33
N TYR A 119 13.41 0.37 -17.95
CA TYR A 119 14.80 0.43 -18.38
C TYR A 119 14.91 0.80 -19.85
N SER A 120 15.82 1.73 -20.19
CA SER A 120 15.95 2.28 -21.56
C SER A 120 16.37 1.24 -22.61
N GLY A 121 17.07 0.19 -22.21
CA GLY A 121 17.48 -0.93 -23.06
C GLY A 121 16.63 -2.19 -22.89
N GLY A 122 15.57 -2.14 -22.05
CA GLY A 122 14.73 -3.31 -21.77
C GLY A 122 15.49 -4.39 -20.99
N GLN A 123 15.46 -5.62 -21.50
CA GLN A 123 16.14 -6.77 -20.89
C GLN A 123 17.12 -7.43 -21.88
N ASP A 124 18.16 -8.05 -21.33
CA ASP A 124 19.09 -8.89 -22.10
C ASP A 124 18.53 -10.32 -22.31
N GLU A 125 19.32 -11.18 -22.95
CA GLU A 125 18.97 -12.58 -23.22
C GLU A 125 18.76 -13.42 -21.94
N ASN A 126 19.32 -12.98 -20.80
CA ASN A 126 19.20 -13.62 -19.50
C ASN A 126 18.08 -13.01 -18.65
N GLY A 127 17.33 -12.03 -19.18
CA GLY A 127 16.28 -11.34 -18.45
C GLY A 127 16.76 -10.23 -17.51
N ASN A 128 18.05 -9.84 -17.55
CA ASN A 128 18.54 -8.75 -16.72
C ASN A 128 18.17 -7.39 -17.31
N PRO A 129 17.89 -6.38 -16.49
CA PRO A 129 17.59 -5.05 -16.97
C PRO A 129 18.82 -4.36 -17.56
N VAL A 130 18.64 -3.71 -18.72
CA VAL A 130 19.71 -3.05 -19.49
C VAL A 130 19.46 -1.56 -19.62
N GLY A 131 20.51 -0.77 -19.44
CA GLY A 131 20.47 0.68 -19.60
C GLY A 131 20.11 1.43 -18.32
N THR A 132 19.51 2.61 -18.49
CA THR A 132 19.17 3.50 -17.38
C THR A 132 17.76 3.26 -16.90
N ALA A 133 17.61 3.09 -15.58
CA ALA A 133 16.32 2.94 -14.90
C ALA A 133 15.58 4.28 -14.81
N ASN A 134 14.32 4.31 -15.22
CA ASN A 134 13.40 5.42 -15.01
C ASN A 134 12.27 4.98 -14.07
N TYR A 135 12.20 5.60 -12.90
CA TYR A 135 11.21 5.34 -11.86
C TYR A 135 10.06 6.35 -11.85
N ASP A 136 10.13 7.45 -12.61
CA ASP A 136 9.26 8.64 -12.44
C ASP A 136 7.77 8.32 -12.47
N ILE A 137 7.35 7.50 -13.43
CA ILE A 137 5.94 7.12 -13.58
C ILE A 137 5.45 6.35 -12.35
N CYS A 138 6.22 5.36 -11.90
CA CYS A 138 5.82 4.50 -10.78
C CYS A 138 5.97 5.20 -9.42
N GLU A 139 7.01 6.03 -9.24
CA GLU A 139 7.17 6.86 -8.03
C GLU A 139 6.03 7.88 -7.90
N SER A 140 5.57 8.47 -9.02
CA SER A 140 4.45 9.41 -9.00
C SER A 140 3.11 8.78 -8.61
N ALA A 141 3.01 7.46 -8.72
CA ALA A 141 1.82 6.69 -8.35
C ALA A 141 1.82 6.22 -6.88
N LEU A 142 2.95 6.32 -6.16
CA LEU A 142 3.01 5.93 -4.75
C LEU A 142 1.99 6.70 -3.90
N GLY A 143 1.37 5.99 -2.97
CA GLY A 143 0.28 6.50 -2.13
C GLY A 143 -1.10 6.42 -2.78
N ARG A 144 -1.22 5.72 -3.92
CA ARG A 144 -2.50 5.40 -4.58
C ARG A 144 -2.47 3.95 -5.05
N ARG A 145 -3.62 3.33 -5.24
CA ARG A 145 -3.73 2.04 -5.90
C ARG A 145 -3.22 2.15 -7.34
N ALA A 146 -2.28 1.30 -7.74
CA ALA A 146 -1.62 1.41 -9.04
C ALA A 146 -0.97 0.12 -9.54
N SER A 147 -1.06 -1.00 -8.81
CA SER A 147 -0.46 -2.28 -9.20
C SER A 147 -1.51 -3.27 -9.73
N HIS A 148 -1.07 -4.46 -10.07
CA HIS A 148 -1.90 -5.59 -10.46
C HIS A 148 -1.89 -6.69 -9.38
N GLY A 149 -1.96 -6.30 -8.10
CA GLY A 149 -1.97 -7.19 -6.93
C GLY A 149 -0.75 -6.98 -6.02
N CYS A 150 0.44 -6.78 -6.58
CA CYS A 150 1.66 -6.56 -5.79
C CYS A 150 1.61 -5.28 -4.94
N VAL A 151 2.37 -5.27 -3.85
CA VAL A 151 2.61 -4.08 -3.02
C VAL A 151 3.91 -3.41 -3.46
N ARG A 152 3.81 -2.27 -4.13
CA ARG A 152 4.95 -1.42 -4.52
C ARG A 152 5.34 -0.54 -3.35
N VAL A 153 6.60 -0.57 -2.91
CA VAL A 153 7.07 0.20 -1.75
C VAL A 153 8.09 1.26 -2.19
N GLN A 154 8.10 2.40 -1.53
CA GLN A 154 9.02 3.50 -1.84
C GLN A 154 10.49 3.06 -1.86
N ARG A 155 11.23 3.54 -2.87
CA ARG A 155 12.65 3.26 -3.09
C ARG A 155 13.57 4.18 -2.28
N LYS A 156 13.20 5.46 -2.21
CA LYS A 156 13.99 6.46 -1.50
C LYS A 156 13.73 6.37 -0.01
N ASP A 157 14.78 6.53 0.77
CA ASP A 157 14.66 6.56 2.22
C ASP A 157 13.74 7.71 2.65
N ASN A 158 12.91 7.43 3.65
CA ASN A 158 12.16 8.46 4.36
C ASN A 158 13.09 9.24 5.31
N ALA A 159 12.53 10.17 6.08
CA ALA A 159 13.31 11.01 7.00
C ALA A 159 14.06 10.20 8.08
N ASP A 160 13.58 8.99 8.38
CA ASP A 160 14.14 8.10 9.39
C ASP A 160 15.14 7.10 8.82
N GLY A 161 15.43 7.17 7.50
CA GLY A 161 16.40 6.31 6.81
C GLY A 161 15.84 4.93 6.40
N TYR A 162 14.52 4.80 6.22
CA TYR A 162 13.87 3.55 5.82
C TYR A 162 13.29 3.62 4.41
N SER A 163 13.44 2.53 3.68
CA SER A 163 12.90 2.31 2.34
C SER A 163 12.64 0.83 2.10
N HIS A 164 12.19 0.47 0.90
CA HIS A 164 12.09 -0.97 0.53
C HIS A 164 13.46 -1.67 0.58
N THR A 165 14.51 -0.98 0.15
CA THR A 165 15.89 -1.55 0.24
C THR A 165 16.30 -1.85 1.68
N TRP A 166 15.86 -1.02 2.64
CA TRP A 166 16.06 -1.34 4.05
C TRP A 166 15.32 -2.63 4.45
N LEU A 167 14.05 -2.78 4.04
CA LEU A 167 13.27 -4.01 4.30
C LEU A 167 13.98 -5.23 3.71
N TRP A 168 14.40 -5.16 2.45
CA TRP A 168 15.12 -6.22 1.78
C TRP A 168 16.39 -6.65 2.52
N ASN A 169 17.22 -5.71 2.94
CA ASN A 169 18.49 -5.98 3.55
C ASN A 169 18.38 -6.48 5.00
N ASN A 170 17.42 -5.97 5.77
CA ASN A 170 17.35 -6.22 7.20
C ASN A 170 16.36 -7.35 7.59
N LEU A 171 15.35 -7.59 6.75
CA LEU A 171 14.40 -8.66 7.00
C LEU A 171 14.78 -9.97 6.32
N ARG A 172 15.67 -9.94 5.31
CA ARG A 172 16.17 -11.13 4.63
C ARG A 172 16.95 -12.00 5.63
N GLY A 173 16.53 -13.26 5.73
CA GLY A 173 17.07 -14.19 6.73
C GLY A 173 16.25 -14.29 8.01
N GLN A 174 15.35 -13.35 8.26
CA GLN A 174 14.31 -13.49 9.28
C GLN A 174 13.25 -14.49 8.78
N LYS A 175 12.75 -15.34 9.68
CA LYS A 175 11.71 -16.32 9.34
C LYS A 175 10.35 -15.88 9.87
N ASP A 176 9.31 -16.32 9.16
CA ASP A 176 7.93 -16.26 9.61
C ASP A 176 7.46 -14.84 9.99
N ILE A 177 7.97 -13.81 9.29
CA ILE A 177 7.51 -12.41 9.48
C ILE A 177 6.07 -12.33 9.01
N LYS A 178 5.19 -11.91 9.92
CA LYS A 178 3.77 -11.68 9.62
C LYS A 178 3.61 -10.39 8.84
N ILE A 179 2.85 -10.46 7.76
CA ILE A 179 2.35 -9.30 7.02
C ILE A 179 0.82 -9.36 7.02
N ILE A 180 0.20 -8.26 7.39
CA ILE A 180 -1.25 -8.07 7.37
C ILE A 180 -1.55 -7.08 6.25
N ILE A 181 -2.37 -7.50 5.28
CA ILE A 181 -2.96 -6.61 4.29
C ILE A 181 -4.31 -6.19 4.83
N TRP A 182 -4.37 -4.96 5.34
CA TRP A 182 -5.57 -4.43 5.97
C TRP A 182 -6.50 -3.84 4.93
N ASP A 183 -7.67 -4.44 4.82
CA ASP A 183 -8.70 -4.04 3.87
C ASP A 183 -9.22 -2.63 4.11
N ASP A 184 -9.79 -2.04 3.07
CA ASP A 184 -10.50 -0.77 3.12
C ASP A 184 -12.03 -0.91 2.98
N ASP A 185 -12.52 -2.11 2.71
CA ASP A 185 -13.96 -2.39 2.62
C ASP A 185 -14.69 -2.06 3.94
N GLY A 186 -15.80 -1.36 3.81
CA GLY A 186 -16.62 -0.94 4.96
C GLY A 186 -15.96 0.11 5.88
N ARG A 187 -14.77 0.60 5.55
CA ARG A 187 -14.06 1.60 6.36
C ARG A 187 -14.37 3.01 5.90
N LYS A 188 -14.66 3.88 6.86
CA LYS A 188 -14.83 5.33 6.62
C LYS A 188 -13.49 6.04 6.47
N LEU A 189 -13.43 6.99 5.56
CA LEU A 189 -12.32 7.95 5.52
C LEU A 189 -12.39 8.84 6.77
N ARG A 190 -11.20 9.15 7.30
CA ARG A 190 -11.09 10.02 8.46
C ARG A 190 -11.55 11.44 8.12
N GLU A 191 -12.49 11.95 8.87
CA GLU A 191 -12.88 13.35 8.81
C GLU A 191 -11.75 14.24 9.34
N THR A 192 -11.59 15.37 8.69
CA THR A 192 -10.59 16.39 9.06
C THR A 192 -11.31 17.66 9.44
N ASP A 193 -10.95 18.26 10.57
CA ASP A 193 -11.50 19.54 11.00
C ASP A 193 -11.30 20.61 9.90
N PRO A 194 -12.36 21.30 9.46
CA PRO A 194 -12.27 22.36 8.46
C PRO A 194 -11.24 23.46 8.78
N ALA A 195 -10.95 23.72 10.06
CA ALA A 195 -9.95 24.69 10.48
C ALA A 195 -8.51 24.18 10.41
N THR A 196 -8.30 22.88 10.09
CA THR A 196 -6.95 22.31 10.00
C THR A 196 -6.09 23.03 8.97
N PRO A 197 -4.87 23.50 9.34
CA PRO A 197 -3.97 24.14 8.40
C PRO A 197 -3.53 23.22 7.27
N MET A 198 -3.68 23.67 6.04
CA MET A 198 -3.14 23.08 4.83
C MET A 198 -2.26 24.06 4.09
N TYR A 199 -1.45 23.57 3.18
CA TYR A 199 -0.45 24.41 2.50
C TYR A 199 -0.45 24.11 1.00
N TYR A 200 -0.24 25.15 0.18
CA TYR A 200 -0.18 25.02 -1.26
C TYR A 200 0.87 25.94 -1.88
N ASN A 201 1.29 25.64 -3.09
CA ASN A 201 2.19 26.51 -3.84
C ASN A 201 1.40 27.57 -4.60
N LYS A 202 1.44 28.82 -4.14
CA LYS A 202 0.73 29.96 -4.78
C LYS A 202 1.26 30.33 -6.16
N ASP A 203 2.52 29.97 -6.46
CA ASP A 203 3.18 30.28 -7.73
C ASP A 203 2.98 29.18 -8.79
N GLY A 204 1.99 28.32 -8.57
CA GLY A 204 1.62 27.23 -9.44
C GLY A 204 1.98 25.86 -8.84
N GLY A 205 1.02 25.00 -8.83
CA GLY A 205 1.11 23.64 -8.27
C GLY A 205 -0.27 23.03 -8.27
N LYS A 206 -0.33 21.70 -8.29
CA LYS A 206 -1.61 20.97 -8.37
C LYS A 206 -1.97 20.26 -7.07
N LYS A 207 -1.18 20.49 -6.00
CA LYS A 207 -1.35 19.76 -4.74
C LYS A 207 -1.41 20.67 -3.54
N TYR A 208 -2.18 20.24 -2.54
CA TYR A 208 -2.10 20.76 -1.18
C TYR A 208 -1.39 19.77 -0.27
N HIS A 209 -0.88 20.28 0.85
CA HIS A 209 0.04 19.59 1.74
C HIS A 209 -0.33 19.79 3.21
N THR A 210 0.08 18.88 4.09
CA THR A 210 -0.08 19.00 5.54
C THR A 210 1.04 19.83 6.21
N THR A 211 2.07 20.20 5.46
CA THR A 211 3.21 20.95 5.99
C THR A 211 3.70 22.00 5.00
N ALA A 212 4.12 23.15 5.52
CA ALA A 212 4.69 24.24 4.72
C ALA A 212 6.00 23.87 4.02
N ARG A 213 6.68 22.79 4.44
CA ARG A 213 7.98 22.36 3.91
C ARG A 213 7.96 20.90 3.50
N CYS A 214 6.97 20.52 2.69
CA CYS A 214 6.85 19.15 2.21
C CYS A 214 8.05 18.75 1.34
N ALA A 215 8.61 17.57 1.59
CA ALA A 215 9.77 17.03 0.87
C ALA A 215 9.53 16.79 -0.63
N SER A 216 8.27 16.68 -1.06
CA SER A 216 7.92 16.53 -2.49
C SER A 216 7.98 17.85 -3.27
N VAL A 217 8.20 18.98 -2.60
CA VAL A 217 8.22 20.31 -3.21
C VAL A 217 9.64 20.80 -3.35
N LYS A 218 9.99 21.32 -4.53
CA LYS A 218 11.31 21.90 -4.78
C LYS A 218 11.58 23.07 -3.83
N SER A 219 12.79 23.15 -3.27
CA SER A 219 13.19 24.13 -2.24
C SER A 219 12.90 25.59 -2.60
N ARG A 220 13.00 25.93 -3.91
CA ARG A 220 12.72 27.31 -4.40
C ARG A 220 11.28 27.78 -4.22
N TYR A 221 10.34 26.86 -3.95
CA TYR A 221 8.93 27.16 -3.73
C TYR A 221 8.54 27.07 -2.24
N LEU A 222 9.52 26.84 -1.37
CA LEU A 222 9.29 26.74 0.08
C LEU A 222 9.62 28.06 0.79
N PRO A 223 8.88 28.44 1.83
CA PRO A 223 7.74 27.73 2.39
C PRO A 223 6.46 27.90 1.55
N LEU A 224 5.56 26.91 1.60
CA LEU A 224 4.25 26.96 0.99
C LEU A 224 3.34 27.94 1.72
N SER A 225 2.33 28.45 1.01
CA SER A 225 1.30 29.35 1.56
C SER A 225 0.22 28.57 2.31
N ALA A 226 -0.22 29.10 3.43
CA ALA A 226 -1.25 28.49 4.26
C ALA A 226 -2.66 28.75 3.74
N ILE A 227 -3.52 27.76 3.87
CA ILE A 227 -4.98 27.77 3.73
C ILE A 227 -5.54 26.87 4.83
N THR A 228 -6.85 26.77 4.93
CA THR A 228 -7.51 25.77 5.79
C THR A 228 -8.02 24.58 4.97
N TYR A 229 -8.29 23.45 5.64
CA TYR A 229 -8.89 22.29 4.99
C TYR A 229 -10.27 22.64 4.41
N GLY A 230 -11.08 23.47 5.08
CA GLY A 230 -12.37 23.92 4.61
C GLY A 230 -12.30 24.75 3.31
N ASP A 231 -11.20 25.49 3.09
CA ASP A 231 -11.03 26.29 1.86
C ASP A 231 -10.94 25.40 0.61
N LEU A 232 -10.57 24.12 0.76
CA LEU A 232 -10.43 23.17 -0.35
C LEU A 232 -11.76 22.89 -1.09
N SER A 233 -12.91 23.22 -0.49
CA SER A 233 -14.22 23.11 -1.13
C SER A 233 -14.54 24.26 -2.08
N SER A 234 -13.73 25.33 -2.10
CA SER A 234 -13.98 26.55 -2.85
C SER A 234 -12.89 26.85 -3.88
N TYR A 235 -13.27 27.52 -4.96
CA TYR A 235 -12.32 28.02 -5.97
C TYR A 235 -11.39 29.09 -5.33
N PRO A 236 -10.07 29.06 -5.65
CA PRO A 236 -9.37 28.21 -6.61
C PRO A 236 -8.86 26.89 -6.02
N TYR A 237 -9.00 26.64 -4.73
CA TYR A 237 -8.37 25.53 -4.03
C TYR A 237 -9.00 24.16 -4.31
N ASN A 238 -10.26 24.14 -4.77
CA ASN A 238 -10.95 22.93 -5.21
C ASN A 238 -10.34 22.27 -6.47
N GLN A 239 -9.37 22.93 -7.10
CA GLN A 239 -8.58 22.36 -8.21
C GLN A 239 -7.35 21.59 -7.72
N LEU A 240 -7.03 21.68 -6.44
CA LEU A 240 -5.87 21.02 -5.86
C LEU A 240 -6.19 19.56 -5.48
N SER A 241 -5.22 18.67 -5.65
CA SER A 241 -5.30 17.28 -5.18
C SER A 241 -4.42 17.06 -3.94
N PRO A 242 -4.70 16.06 -3.11
CA PRO A 242 -3.89 15.76 -1.93
C PRO A 242 -2.47 15.33 -2.30
N CYS A 243 -1.50 15.74 -1.49
CA CYS A 243 -0.13 15.26 -1.60
C CYS A 243 0.03 13.94 -0.83
N THR A 244 0.27 12.86 -1.56
CA THR A 244 0.48 11.54 -0.96
C THR A 244 1.75 11.45 -0.12
N THR A 245 2.80 12.20 -0.46
CA THR A 245 4.09 12.20 0.27
C THR A 245 3.94 12.64 1.72
N CYS A 246 3.19 13.73 1.98
CA CYS A 246 2.96 14.20 3.36
C CYS A 246 1.63 13.70 3.96
N GLY A 247 0.93 12.81 3.29
CA GLY A 247 -0.33 12.24 3.77
C GLY A 247 -1.45 13.28 3.91
N ALA A 248 -1.57 14.19 2.95
CA ALA A 248 -2.67 15.12 2.95
C ALA A 248 -4.00 14.37 2.83
N PRO A 249 -5.00 14.68 3.68
CA PRO A 249 -6.30 14.01 3.65
C PRO A 249 -6.99 14.23 2.28
N GLU A 250 -7.93 13.37 1.94
CA GLU A 250 -8.80 13.60 0.77
C GLU A 250 -9.63 14.89 0.96
N ARG A 251 -10.13 15.46 -0.13
CA ARG A 251 -10.91 16.68 -0.07
C ARG A 251 -12.23 16.47 0.68
N PRO A 252 -12.80 17.52 1.31
CA PRO A 252 -14.04 17.39 2.12
C PRO A 252 -15.18 16.70 1.38
N GLU A 253 -15.42 17.03 0.12
CA GLU A 253 -16.50 16.43 -0.67
C GLU A 253 -16.25 14.96 -1.03
N VAL A 254 -14.98 14.54 -1.19
CA VAL A 254 -14.63 13.14 -1.43
C VAL A 254 -14.84 12.33 -0.16
N VAL A 255 -14.41 12.86 1.00
CA VAL A 255 -14.63 12.22 2.31
C VAL A 255 -16.12 12.07 2.59
N ALA A 256 -16.89 13.13 2.37
CA ALA A 256 -18.34 13.09 2.61
C ALA A 256 -19.04 12.07 1.71
N ALA A 257 -18.72 12.07 0.40
CA ALA A 257 -19.32 11.13 -0.55
C ALA A 257 -18.96 9.67 -0.23
N TRP A 258 -17.69 9.40 0.11
CA TRP A 258 -17.26 8.07 0.51
C TRP A 258 -17.97 7.59 1.78
N ASN A 259 -17.98 8.43 2.81
CA ASN A 259 -18.56 8.07 4.10
C ASN A 259 -20.08 7.89 4.03
N SER A 260 -20.78 8.67 3.16
CA SER A 260 -22.21 8.50 2.92
C SER A 260 -22.55 7.12 2.35
N VAL A 261 -21.77 6.62 1.39
CA VAL A 261 -21.97 5.28 0.81
C VAL A 261 -21.81 4.18 1.90
N ILE A 262 -20.82 4.36 2.77
CA ILE A 262 -20.60 3.42 3.86
C ILE A 262 -21.75 3.48 4.87
N ASP A 263 -22.23 4.68 5.22
CA ASP A 263 -23.38 4.85 6.13
C ASP A 263 -24.65 4.21 5.57
N GLU A 264 -24.95 4.44 4.29
CA GLU A 264 -26.10 3.84 3.60
C GLU A 264 -26.04 2.30 3.63
N ALA A 265 -24.84 1.73 3.38
CA ALA A 265 -24.65 0.27 3.42
C ALA A 265 -24.85 -0.30 4.85
N TYR A 266 -24.38 0.40 5.88
CA TYR A 266 -24.60 -0.01 7.28
C TYR A 266 -26.07 0.08 7.66
N ASP A 267 -26.76 1.13 7.24
CA ASP A 267 -28.20 1.33 7.49
C ASP A 267 -29.04 0.22 6.83
N GLU A 268 -28.73 -0.12 5.56
CA GLU A 268 -29.40 -1.23 4.83
C GLU A 268 -29.22 -2.58 5.52
N LEU A 269 -28.07 -2.81 6.13
CA LEU A 269 -27.77 -4.05 6.85
C LEU A 269 -28.27 -4.03 8.32
N GLY A 270 -28.80 -2.90 8.80
CA GLY A 270 -29.20 -2.71 10.21
C GLY A 270 -28.01 -2.76 11.18
N LEU A 271 -26.83 -2.40 10.72
CA LEU A 271 -25.60 -2.34 11.50
C LEU A 271 -25.34 -0.89 11.96
N THR A 272 -24.60 -0.74 13.05
CA THR A 272 -24.04 0.56 13.47
C THR A 272 -22.55 0.59 13.11
N PRO A 273 -22.07 1.67 12.47
CA PRO A 273 -20.66 1.80 12.05
C PRO A 273 -19.69 1.88 13.23
#